data_6b72a3f9cf222e390a8ece4da0131339
#
_entry.id   6b72a3f9cf222e390a8ece4da0131339
#
_cell.length_a   1.000
_cell.length_b   1.000
_cell.length_c   1.000
_cell.angle_alpha   90.00
_cell.angle_beta   90.00
_cell.angle_gamma   90.00
#
_symmetry.space_group_name_H-M   'P 1'
#
loop_
_entity.id
_entity.type
_entity.pdbx_description
1 polymer ?
#
loop_
_entity_poly.entity_id
_entity_poly.type
_entity_poly.pdbx_seq_one_letter_code
_entity_poly.pdbx_strand_id
1 'polypeptide(L)'
;MKIYIAGSFTAERERKSLEHMIALVREKYPTAELYIPMEHKVEGDYQKEDGTWYLSNPAWAQCVFYMDIEGIQDCDEIIAMYTGHFGTTGTSWEIGYAYGLGIPVTLYIPEWAKEENASLMVLNSAYAYLDEDGNKQGVNKNWLEQFNQK
;
A
#
# COMPACT_ATOMS: atom_id res chain seq x y z
N MET A 1 9.85 -4.28 13.86
CA MET A 1 9.15 -3.32 12.97
C MET A 1 8.19 -4.10 12.10
N LYS A 2 6.95 -3.66 12.06
CA LYS A 2 5.90 -4.22 11.21
C LYS A 2 5.61 -3.27 10.08
N ILE A 3 5.58 -3.75 8.84
CA ILE A 3 5.33 -2.94 7.65
C ILE A 3 4.11 -3.51 6.92
N TYR A 4 3.10 -2.67 6.68
CA TYR A 4 1.99 -3.00 5.81
C TYR A 4 2.36 -2.65 4.36
N ILE A 5 2.14 -3.58 3.45
CA ILE A 5 2.40 -3.41 2.02
C ILE A 5 1.10 -3.20 1.28
N ALA A 6 0.88 -2.00 0.79
CA ALA A 6 -0.29 -1.67 -0.02
C ALA A 6 0.06 -1.61 -1.51
N GLY A 7 -0.89 -2.00 -2.34
CA GLY A 7 -0.72 -1.89 -3.79
C GLY A 7 -1.72 -2.73 -4.57
N SER A 8 -2.05 -2.29 -5.77
CA SER A 8 -2.88 -3.06 -6.68
C SER A 8 -2.12 -4.25 -7.27
N PHE A 9 -2.78 -5.40 -7.33
CA PHE A 9 -2.27 -6.63 -7.92
C PHE A 9 -3.26 -7.26 -8.92
N THR A 10 -4.29 -6.53 -9.31
CA THR A 10 -5.33 -7.02 -10.21
C THR A 10 -4.89 -7.04 -11.67
N ALA A 11 -4.15 -6.03 -12.10
CA ALA A 11 -3.54 -5.99 -13.44
C ALA A 11 -2.11 -6.54 -13.41
N GLU A 12 -1.69 -7.23 -14.47
CA GLU A 12 -0.36 -7.87 -14.53
C GLU A 12 0.78 -6.87 -14.32
N ARG A 13 0.70 -5.69 -14.94
CA ARG A 13 1.72 -4.65 -14.83
C ARG A 13 1.87 -4.14 -13.41
N GLU A 14 0.74 -3.90 -12.74
CA GLU A 14 0.71 -3.46 -11.34
C GLU A 14 1.25 -4.55 -10.42
N ARG A 15 0.80 -5.79 -10.60
CA ARG A 15 1.30 -6.92 -9.82
C ARG A 15 2.81 -7.09 -9.91
N LYS A 16 3.40 -7.02 -11.11
CA LYS A 16 4.86 -7.09 -11.29
C LYS A 16 5.59 -5.96 -10.57
N SER A 17 5.05 -4.74 -10.61
CA SER A 17 5.63 -3.61 -9.90
C SER A 17 5.50 -3.75 -8.39
N LEU A 18 4.39 -4.28 -7.90
CA LEU A 18 4.19 -4.58 -6.47
C LEU A 18 5.17 -5.66 -6.00
N GLU A 19 5.32 -6.75 -6.76
CA GLU A 19 6.28 -7.82 -6.46
C GLU A 19 7.72 -7.29 -6.42
N HIS A 20 8.08 -6.38 -7.34
CA HIS A 20 9.37 -5.70 -7.33
C HIS A 20 9.56 -4.86 -6.06
N MET A 21 8.60 -4.02 -5.71
CA MET A 21 8.64 -3.24 -4.47
C MET A 21 8.77 -4.14 -3.24
N ILE A 22 8.01 -5.24 -3.17
CA ILE A 22 8.12 -6.20 -2.06
C ILE A 22 9.53 -6.77 -1.94
N ALA A 23 10.15 -7.11 -3.08
CA ALA A 23 11.53 -7.62 -3.08
C ALA A 23 12.51 -6.58 -2.53
N LEU A 24 12.40 -5.32 -2.94
CA LEU A 24 13.21 -4.20 -2.42
C LEU A 24 13.02 -4.04 -0.91
N VAL A 25 11.77 -4.08 -0.44
CA VAL A 25 11.47 -3.94 1.00
C VAL A 25 12.05 -5.10 1.81
N ARG A 26 11.93 -6.33 1.31
CA ARG A 26 12.52 -7.52 1.99
C ARG A 26 14.05 -7.41 2.07
N GLU A 27 14.69 -6.91 1.03
CA GLU A 27 16.15 -6.70 1.02
C GLU A 27 16.59 -5.62 2.01
N LYS A 28 15.89 -4.48 2.02
CA LYS A 28 16.25 -3.32 2.88
C LYS A 28 15.86 -3.52 4.34
N TYR A 29 14.82 -4.28 4.62
CA TYR A 29 14.29 -4.52 5.96
C TYR A 29 14.20 -6.03 6.28
N PRO A 30 15.33 -6.76 6.28
CA PRO A 30 15.32 -8.24 6.38
C PRO A 30 14.75 -8.78 7.69
N THR A 31 14.67 -7.94 8.72
CA THR A 31 14.11 -8.30 10.04
C THR A 31 12.69 -7.76 10.27
N ALA A 32 12.12 -7.05 9.31
CA ALA A 32 10.77 -6.55 9.42
C ALA A 32 9.74 -7.67 9.18
N GLU A 33 8.68 -7.64 9.96
CA GLU A 33 7.47 -8.41 9.70
C GLU A 33 6.64 -7.67 8.65
N LEU A 34 6.35 -8.31 7.52
CA LEU A 34 5.58 -7.71 6.44
C LEU A 34 4.15 -8.28 6.45
N TYR A 35 3.16 -7.39 6.51
CA TYR A 35 1.79 -7.73 6.18
C TYR A 35 1.56 -7.41 4.70
N ILE A 36 1.31 -8.43 3.88
CA ILE A 36 1.14 -8.32 2.45
C ILE A 36 -0.23 -8.89 2.08
N PRO A 37 -1.27 -8.04 1.83
CA PRO A 37 -2.62 -8.52 1.52
C PRO A 37 -2.67 -9.55 0.40
N MET A 38 -1.86 -9.38 -0.64
CA MET A 38 -1.77 -10.32 -1.76
C MET A 38 -1.35 -11.74 -1.35
N GLU A 39 -0.60 -11.90 -0.26
CA GLU A 39 -0.13 -13.19 0.26
C GLU A 39 -1.09 -13.79 1.30
N HIS A 40 -2.04 -13.01 1.83
CA HIS A 40 -3.04 -13.45 2.79
C HIS A 40 -4.28 -13.97 2.06
N LYS A 41 -4.44 -15.30 2.06
CA LYS A 41 -5.63 -15.95 1.50
C LYS A 41 -6.66 -16.19 2.59
N VAL A 42 -7.87 -15.70 2.36
CA VAL A 42 -9.03 -16.01 3.19
C VAL A 42 -9.77 -17.18 2.56
N GLU A 43 -10.19 -18.15 3.37
CA GLU A 43 -10.99 -19.27 2.89
C GLU A 43 -12.24 -18.74 2.17
N GLY A 44 -12.45 -19.18 0.93
CA GLY A 44 -13.51 -18.64 0.07
C GLY A 44 -13.05 -17.50 -0.86
N ASP A 45 -11.75 -17.36 -1.08
CA ASP A 45 -11.18 -16.48 -2.11
C ASP A 45 -11.74 -16.87 -3.49
N TYR A 46 -12.66 -16.07 -3.98
CA TYR A 46 -13.32 -16.29 -5.26
C TYR A 46 -12.78 -15.30 -6.30
N GLN A 47 -11.78 -15.71 -7.03
CA GLN A 47 -11.40 -15.04 -8.25
C GLN A 47 -12.15 -15.70 -9.42
N LYS A 48 -12.80 -14.88 -10.25
CA LYS A 48 -13.42 -15.36 -11.49
C LYS A 48 -12.34 -15.75 -12.50
N GLU A 49 -12.71 -16.57 -13.49
CA GLU A 49 -11.83 -16.95 -14.59
C GLU A 49 -11.29 -15.74 -15.38
N ASP A 50 -12.03 -14.63 -15.42
CA ASP A 50 -11.64 -13.37 -16.04
C ASP A 50 -10.69 -12.51 -15.18
N GLY A 51 -10.28 -13.02 -14.01
CA GLY A 51 -9.41 -12.32 -13.07
C GLY A 51 -10.13 -11.35 -12.14
N THR A 52 -11.45 -11.19 -12.23
CA THR A 52 -12.21 -10.33 -11.33
C THR A 52 -12.60 -11.05 -10.04
N TRP A 53 -12.78 -10.28 -8.95
CA TRP A 53 -13.14 -10.83 -7.65
C TRP A 53 -14.67 -10.96 -7.50
N TYR A 54 -15.11 -12.01 -6.81
CA TYR A 54 -16.52 -12.17 -6.45
C TYR A 54 -16.88 -11.26 -5.28
N LEU A 55 -17.40 -10.08 -5.59
CA LEU A 55 -18.01 -9.20 -4.59
C LEU A 55 -19.37 -9.72 -4.10
N SER A 56 -19.82 -10.85 -4.63
CA SER A 56 -21.10 -11.49 -4.26
C SER A 56 -21.05 -12.32 -2.98
N ASN A 57 -19.89 -12.45 -2.34
CA ASN A 57 -19.77 -13.04 -1.01
C ASN A 57 -19.48 -11.96 0.05
N PRO A 58 -20.51 -11.35 0.65
CA PRO A 58 -20.31 -10.26 1.62
C PRO A 58 -19.51 -10.68 2.85
N ALA A 59 -19.66 -11.92 3.31
CA ALA A 59 -18.94 -12.41 4.49
C ALA A 59 -17.44 -12.51 4.22
N TRP A 60 -17.04 -13.03 3.05
CA TRP A 60 -15.66 -13.08 2.63
C TRP A 60 -15.07 -11.67 2.46
N ALA A 61 -15.78 -10.80 1.73
CA ALA A 61 -15.33 -9.42 1.50
C ALA A 61 -15.15 -8.64 2.82
N GLN A 62 -16.06 -8.84 3.77
CA GLN A 62 -15.95 -8.22 5.10
C GLN A 62 -14.77 -8.77 5.90
N CYS A 63 -14.50 -10.08 5.83
CA CYS A 63 -13.36 -10.71 6.48
C CYS A 63 -12.05 -10.14 5.96
N VAL A 64 -11.86 -10.06 4.64
CA VAL A 64 -10.68 -9.46 4.00
C VAL A 64 -10.52 -8.02 4.45
N PHE A 65 -11.59 -7.22 4.39
CA PHE A 65 -11.55 -5.82 4.81
C PHE A 65 -11.06 -5.66 6.26
N TYR A 66 -11.60 -6.44 7.20
CA TYR A 66 -11.18 -6.34 8.61
C TYR A 66 -9.75 -6.82 8.83
N MET A 67 -9.30 -7.85 8.12
CA MET A 67 -7.91 -8.31 8.21
C MET A 67 -6.93 -7.22 7.74
N ASP A 68 -7.25 -6.53 6.66
CA ASP A 68 -6.42 -5.44 6.14
C ASP A 68 -6.44 -4.23 7.09
N ILE A 69 -7.59 -3.90 7.67
CA ILE A 69 -7.70 -2.85 8.71
C ILE A 69 -6.83 -3.17 9.92
N GLU A 70 -6.91 -4.40 10.44
CA GLU A 70 -6.09 -4.84 11.56
C GLU A 70 -4.60 -4.80 11.20
N GLY A 71 -4.24 -5.22 9.98
CA GLY A 71 -2.87 -5.14 9.47
C GLY A 71 -2.33 -3.71 9.44
N ILE A 72 -3.14 -2.74 9.00
CA ILE A 72 -2.78 -1.33 9.00
C ILE A 72 -2.64 -0.81 10.44
N GLN A 73 -3.60 -1.10 11.32
CA GLN A 73 -3.59 -0.63 12.71
C GLN A 73 -2.41 -1.15 13.52
N ASP A 74 -1.91 -2.34 13.19
CA ASP A 74 -0.81 -3.01 13.88
C ASP A 74 0.58 -2.73 13.29
N CYS A 75 0.65 -1.96 12.19
CA CYS A 75 1.93 -1.65 11.55
C CYS A 75 2.58 -0.38 12.09
N ASP A 76 3.92 -0.34 11.99
CA ASP A 76 4.73 0.83 12.30
C ASP A 76 4.85 1.78 11.11
N GLU A 77 4.61 1.26 9.90
CA GLU A 77 4.71 2.00 8.64
C GLU A 77 3.88 1.31 7.56
N ILE A 78 3.32 2.09 6.64
CA ILE A 78 2.78 1.57 5.37
C ILE A 78 3.73 1.94 4.22
N ILE A 79 4.11 0.94 3.41
CA ILE A 79 4.80 1.16 2.14
C ILE A 79 3.83 0.81 1.02
N ALA A 80 3.48 1.80 0.21
CA ALA A 80 2.41 1.70 -0.76
C ALA A 80 2.90 1.92 -2.18
N MET A 81 2.65 0.96 -3.07
CA MET A 81 2.80 1.17 -4.51
C MET A 81 1.59 1.95 -5.04
N TYR A 82 1.86 3.14 -5.53
CA TYR A 82 0.82 4.03 -6.07
C TYR A 82 1.07 4.36 -7.53
N THR A 83 0.09 4.11 -8.38
CA THR A 83 0.20 4.33 -9.83
C THR A 83 -0.74 5.40 -10.38
N GLY A 84 -1.72 5.83 -9.60
CA GLY A 84 -2.76 6.78 -10.06
C GLY A 84 -3.85 6.16 -10.95
N HIS A 85 -3.77 4.88 -11.29
CA HIS A 85 -4.77 4.17 -12.08
C HIS A 85 -5.98 3.71 -11.25
N PHE A 86 -7.06 3.30 -11.93
CA PHE A 86 -8.29 2.80 -11.31
C PHE A 86 -8.06 1.66 -10.31
N GLY A 87 -7.07 0.80 -10.54
CA GLY A 87 -6.72 -0.29 -9.63
C GLY A 87 -6.20 0.17 -8.26
N THR A 88 -5.84 1.44 -8.11
CA THR A 88 -5.28 1.99 -6.87
C THR A 88 -6.30 2.65 -5.95
N THR A 89 -7.60 2.49 -6.19
CA THR A 89 -8.65 3.06 -5.34
C THR A 89 -8.57 2.53 -3.91
N GLY A 90 -8.44 1.21 -3.74
CA GLY A 90 -8.24 0.58 -2.43
C GLY A 90 -6.94 1.05 -1.77
N THR A 91 -5.84 1.06 -2.52
CA THR A 91 -4.54 1.56 -2.03
C THR A 91 -4.62 3.01 -1.57
N SER A 92 -5.33 3.88 -2.29
CA SER A 92 -5.53 5.28 -1.89
C SER A 92 -6.31 5.39 -0.58
N TRP A 93 -7.30 4.52 -0.38
CA TRP A 93 -8.08 4.46 0.85
C TRP A 93 -7.21 4.00 2.04
N GLU A 94 -6.40 2.95 1.86
CA GLU A 94 -5.45 2.44 2.86
C GLU A 94 -4.43 3.49 3.26
N ILE A 95 -3.87 4.22 2.28
CA ILE A 95 -2.96 5.35 2.49
C ILE A 95 -3.63 6.43 3.35
N GLY A 96 -4.86 6.83 2.99
CA GLY A 96 -5.62 7.84 3.72
C GLY A 96 -5.95 7.40 5.15
N TYR A 97 -6.28 6.13 5.34
CA TYR A 97 -6.55 5.57 6.66
C TYR A 97 -5.30 5.54 7.55
N ALA A 98 -4.17 5.05 7.02
CA ALA A 98 -2.89 5.06 7.72
C ALA A 98 -2.46 6.50 8.11
N TYR A 99 -2.59 7.45 7.17
CA TYR A 99 -2.32 8.85 7.44
C TYR A 99 -3.20 9.40 8.57
N GLY A 100 -4.49 9.09 8.56
CA GLY A 100 -5.43 9.50 9.61
C GLY A 100 -5.12 8.93 11.00
N LEU A 101 -4.48 7.76 11.06
CA LEU A 101 -3.99 7.14 12.28
C LEU A 101 -2.61 7.66 12.74
N GLY A 102 -1.96 8.52 11.97
CA GLY A 102 -0.61 8.99 12.24
C GLY A 102 0.49 7.96 11.90
N ILE A 103 0.17 6.94 11.11
CA ILE A 103 1.12 5.94 10.64
C ILE A 103 1.90 6.52 9.46
N PRO A 104 3.24 6.50 9.48
CA PRO A 104 4.06 6.98 8.37
C PRO A 104 3.74 6.28 7.05
N VAL A 105 3.59 7.07 5.98
CA VAL A 105 3.34 6.58 4.62
C VAL A 105 4.59 6.76 3.78
N THR A 106 5.10 5.67 3.22
CA THR A 106 6.14 5.69 2.18
C THR A 106 5.53 5.27 0.86
N LEU A 107 5.67 6.08 -0.19
CA LEU A 107 5.16 5.76 -1.52
C LEU A 107 6.26 5.21 -2.42
N TYR A 108 5.94 4.15 -3.15
CA TYR A 108 6.68 3.69 -4.31
C TYR A 108 5.85 3.98 -5.57
N ILE A 109 6.39 4.81 -6.45
CA ILE A 109 5.76 5.15 -7.72
C ILE A 109 6.62 4.54 -8.82
N PRO A 110 6.16 3.48 -9.50
CA PRO A 110 6.90 2.86 -10.59
C PRO A 110 7.22 3.86 -11.70
N GLU A 111 8.36 3.72 -12.36
CA GLU A 111 8.81 4.65 -13.42
C GLU A 111 7.75 4.89 -14.49
N TRP A 112 7.05 3.83 -14.90
CA TRP A 112 6.00 3.94 -15.90
C TRP A 112 4.76 4.72 -15.45
N ALA A 113 4.57 4.94 -14.14
CA ALA A 113 3.42 5.64 -13.57
C ALA A 113 3.72 7.11 -13.21
N LYS A 114 4.97 7.56 -13.28
CA LYS A 114 5.39 8.91 -12.83
C LYS A 114 4.78 10.05 -13.64
N GLU A 115 4.38 9.80 -14.88
CA GLU A 115 3.73 10.79 -15.75
C GLU A 115 2.20 10.77 -15.64
N GLU A 116 1.64 9.85 -14.88
CA GLU A 116 0.20 9.72 -14.70
C GLU A 116 -0.34 10.76 -13.71
N ASN A 117 -1.65 11.03 -13.79
CA ASN A 117 -2.32 11.97 -12.90
C ASN A 117 -2.39 11.47 -11.46
N ALA A 118 -1.35 11.76 -10.69
CA ALA A 118 -1.32 11.40 -9.27
C ALA A 118 -2.20 12.35 -8.44
N SER A 119 -2.93 11.78 -7.48
CA SER A 119 -3.77 12.57 -6.56
C SER A 119 -2.90 13.42 -5.62
N LEU A 120 -3.22 14.72 -5.54
CA LEU A 120 -2.61 15.63 -4.56
C LEU A 120 -2.75 15.12 -3.12
N MET A 121 -3.89 14.49 -2.79
CA MET A 121 -4.15 13.96 -1.47
C MET A 121 -3.19 12.81 -1.14
N VAL A 122 -2.96 11.92 -2.09
CA VAL A 122 -2.05 10.79 -1.90
C VAL A 122 -0.59 11.28 -1.82
N LEU A 123 -0.16 12.14 -2.73
CA LEU A 123 1.20 12.66 -2.74
C LEU A 123 1.56 13.42 -1.46
N ASN A 124 0.63 14.23 -0.93
CA ASN A 124 0.85 15.01 0.29
C ASN A 124 0.66 14.21 1.58
N SER A 125 0.14 12.99 1.53
CA SER A 125 0.14 12.08 2.69
C SER A 125 1.48 11.39 2.90
N ALA A 126 2.39 11.44 1.93
CA ALA A 126 3.66 10.76 1.99
C ALA A 126 4.65 11.43 2.95
N TYR A 127 5.25 10.62 3.81
CA TYR A 127 6.41 10.96 4.63
C TYR A 127 7.72 10.80 3.85
N ALA A 128 7.79 9.77 3.01
CA ALA A 128 8.94 9.45 2.19
C ALA A 128 8.51 8.81 0.86
N TYR A 129 9.45 8.76 -0.09
CA TYR A 129 9.36 7.98 -1.31
C TYR A 129 10.44 6.90 -1.32
N LEU A 130 10.09 5.73 -1.82
CA LEU A 130 11.04 4.65 -2.11
C LEU A 130 11.51 4.81 -3.55
N ASP A 131 12.81 4.85 -3.76
CA ASP A 131 13.39 4.86 -5.11
C ASP A 131 13.49 3.44 -5.69
N GLU A 132 13.94 3.31 -6.95
CA GLU A 132 14.07 2.04 -7.66
C GLU A 132 15.14 1.10 -7.05
N ASP A 133 16.02 1.62 -6.21
CA ASP A 133 17.02 0.86 -5.45
C ASP A 133 16.55 0.53 -4.02
N GLY A 134 15.31 0.89 -3.68
CA GLY A 134 14.71 0.66 -2.37
C GLY A 134 15.20 1.60 -1.27
N ASN A 135 15.84 2.74 -1.62
CA ASN A 135 16.24 3.73 -0.63
C ASN A 135 15.12 4.75 -0.40
N LYS A 136 14.93 5.13 0.87
CA LYS A 136 13.96 6.18 1.21
C LYS A 136 14.53 7.57 0.93
N GLN A 137 13.74 8.35 0.19
CA GLN A 137 13.94 9.78 -0.03
C GLN A 137 12.90 10.53 0.78
N GLY A 138 13.35 11.31 1.78
CA GLY A 138 12.44 12.08 2.63
C GLY A 138 11.78 13.23 1.86
N VAL A 139 10.46 13.33 1.99
CA VAL A 139 9.68 14.41 1.36
C VAL A 139 9.39 15.52 2.36
N ASN A 140 9.15 15.15 3.61
CA ASN A 140 8.77 16.10 4.63
C ASN A 140 9.43 15.74 5.97
N LYS A 141 10.51 16.43 6.30
CA LYS A 141 11.23 16.21 7.56
C LYS A 141 10.40 16.58 8.81
N ASN A 142 9.32 17.34 8.63
CA ASN A 142 8.49 17.87 9.72
C ASN A 142 7.08 17.30 9.70
N TRP A 143 6.87 16.14 9.07
CA TRP A 143 5.54 15.53 8.96
C TRP A 143 4.85 15.35 10.31
N LEU A 144 5.54 14.82 11.32
CA LEU A 144 5.01 14.68 12.68
C LEU A 144 4.75 16.02 13.38
N GLU A 145 5.58 17.03 13.09
CA GLU A 145 5.39 18.38 13.65
C GLU A 145 4.14 19.05 13.11
N GLN A 146 3.80 18.83 11.83
CA GLN A 146 2.56 19.34 11.24
C GLN A 146 1.31 18.71 11.86
N PHE A 147 1.36 17.46 12.26
CA PHE A 147 0.27 16.77 12.95
C PHE A 147 0.06 17.32 14.37
N ASN A 148 1.12 17.66 15.06
CA ASN A 148 1.07 18.16 16.43
C ASN A 148 0.69 19.65 16.53
N GLN A 149 0.58 20.37 15.42
CA GLN A 149 0.19 21.80 15.37
C GLN A 149 -1.31 22.02 15.16
N LYS A 150 -2.11 20.96 15.02
CA LYS A 150 -3.57 21.01 14.96
C LYS A 150 -4.19 20.63 16.28
#